data_0a588135e93e36538f5f078e5d16ccd1
#
_entry.id   0a588135e93e36538f5f078e5d16ccd1
#
_cell.length_a   1.000
_cell.length_b   1.000
_cell.length_c   1.000
_cell.angle_alpha   90.00
_cell.angle_beta   90.00
_cell.angle_gamma   90.00
#
_symmetry.space_group_name_H-M   'P 1'
#
loop_
_entity.id
_entity.type
_entity.pdbx_description
1 polymer ?
#
loop_
_entity_poly.entity_id
_entity_poly.type
_entity_poly.pdbx_seq_one_letter_code
_entity_poly.pdbx_strand_id
1 'polypeptide(L)'
;IEMREEQSIILREVYENIKGLAYLPQQARQVAALIKKIEEGYHRNNSVEGLLSKTDAFLSRMATRPLPQTREEFEARAVLFYILKQLRNMLQLKYEFVKNRQETVEN
;
A
#
# COMPACT_ATOMS: atom_id res chain seq x y z
N ILE A 1 11.71 -2.09 15.98
CA ILE A 1 12.09 -3.45 15.60
C ILE A 1 10.86 -4.34 15.54
N GLU A 2 10.12 -4.44 16.63
CA GLU A 2 8.88 -5.21 16.68
C GLU A 2 7.85 -4.71 15.67
N MET A 3 7.77 -3.41 15.53
CA MET A 3 6.88 -2.76 14.58
C MET A 3 7.21 -3.15 13.14
N ARG A 4 8.49 -3.29 12.80
CA ARG A 4 8.92 -3.72 11.47
C ARG A 4 8.50 -5.16 11.18
N GLU A 5 8.65 -6.04 12.17
CA GLU A 5 8.29 -7.46 12.01
C GLU A 5 6.79 -7.61 11.79
N GLU A 6 5.97 -6.91 12.58
CA GLU A 6 4.53 -6.93 12.44
C GLU A 6 4.09 -6.42 11.07
N GLN A 7 4.68 -5.34 10.61
CA GLN A 7 4.32 -4.75 9.32
C GLN A 7 4.76 -5.63 8.15
N SER A 8 5.90 -6.31 8.28
CA SER A 8 6.33 -7.29 7.27
C SER A 8 5.37 -8.46 7.17
N ILE A 9 4.86 -8.94 8.30
CA ILE A 9 3.88 -10.02 8.33
C ILE A 9 2.57 -9.55 7.67
N ILE A 10 2.10 -8.36 8.00
CA ILE A 10 0.89 -7.78 7.43
C ILE A 10 1.03 -7.65 5.91
N LEU A 11 2.14 -7.13 5.42
CA LEU A 11 2.39 -6.98 3.99
C LEU A 11 2.37 -8.32 3.27
N ARG A 12 2.95 -9.35 3.88
CA ARG A 12 2.95 -10.69 3.30
C ARG A 12 1.54 -11.27 3.23
N GLU A 13 0.77 -11.14 4.30
CA GLU A 13 -0.61 -11.61 4.32
C GLU A 13 -1.46 -10.91 3.28
N VAL A 14 -1.31 -9.60 3.15
CA VAL A 14 -2.02 -8.79 2.15
C VAL A 14 -1.64 -9.25 0.75
N TYR A 15 -0.36 -9.47 0.49
CA TYR A 15 0.13 -9.95 -0.80
C TYR A 15 -0.49 -11.30 -1.17
N GLU A 16 -0.53 -12.23 -0.23
CA GLU A 16 -1.12 -13.55 -0.47
C GLU A 16 -2.63 -13.45 -0.75
N ASN A 17 -3.33 -12.59 -0.02
CA ASN A 17 -4.76 -12.37 -0.23
C ASN A 17 -5.04 -11.79 -1.62
N ILE A 18 -4.21 -10.86 -2.07
CA ILE A 18 -4.37 -10.25 -3.40
C ILE A 18 -4.14 -11.27 -4.51
N LYS A 19 -3.14 -12.12 -4.36
CA LYS A 19 -2.84 -13.15 -5.35
C LYS A 19 -4.01 -14.12 -5.54
N GLY A 20 -4.84 -14.28 -4.51
CA GLY A 20 -6.00 -15.16 -4.57
C GLY A 20 -7.23 -14.57 -5.24
N LEU A 21 -7.22 -13.27 -5.59
CA LEU A 21 -8.38 -12.64 -6.21
C LEU A 21 -8.53 -13.10 -7.66
N ALA A 22 -9.68 -13.72 -7.96
CA ALA A 22 -9.99 -14.22 -9.29
C ALA A 22 -10.48 -13.11 -10.23
N TYR A 23 -11.09 -12.07 -9.66
CA TYR A 23 -11.62 -10.94 -10.43
C TYR A 23 -10.61 -9.79 -10.43
N LEU A 24 -10.57 -9.03 -11.51
CA LEU A 24 -9.65 -7.91 -11.70
C LEU A 24 -8.17 -8.32 -11.61
N PRO A 25 -7.76 -9.37 -12.34
CA PRO A 25 -6.40 -9.92 -12.19
C PRO A 25 -5.30 -8.91 -12.51
N GLN A 26 -5.54 -8.02 -13.48
CA GLN A 26 -4.56 -6.99 -13.83
C GLN A 26 -4.35 -6.00 -12.68
N GLN A 27 -5.44 -5.53 -12.09
CA GLN A 27 -5.36 -4.60 -10.96
C GLN A 27 -4.73 -5.25 -9.74
N ALA A 28 -5.09 -6.50 -9.47
CA ALA A 28 -4.51 -7.25 -8.36
C ALA A 28 -3.00 -7.41 -8.53
N ARG A 29 -2.54 -7.68 -9.75
CA ARG A 29 -1.11 -7.77 -10.05
C ARG A 29 -0.39 -6.45 -9.84
N GLN A 30 -1.02 -5.35 -10.23
CA GLN A 30 -0.46 -4.02 -10.03
C GLN A 30 -0.35 -3.67 -8.55
N VAL A 31 -1.36 -4.00 -7.76
CA VAL A 31 -1.33 -3.80 -6.31
C VAL A 31 -0.26 -4.69 -5.67
N ALA A 32 -0.16 -5.94 -6.09
CA ALA A 32 0.87 -6.85 -5.59
C ALA A 32 2.27 -6.32 -5.89
N ALA A 33 2.48 -5.77 -7.08
CA ALA A 33 3.76 -5.17 -7.46
C ALA A 33 4.08 -3.96 -6.59
N LEU A 34 3.08 -3.14 -6.29
CA LEU A 34 3.25 -2.00 -5.40
C LEU A 34 3.62 -2.44 -3.99
N ILE A 35 2.95 -3.46 -3.46
CA ILE A 35 3.26 -4.02 -2.15
C ILE A 35 4.70 -4.51 -2.08
N LYS A 36 5.17 -5.17 -3.14
CA LYS A 36 6.54 -5.64 -3.21
C LYS A 36 7.54 -4.49 -3.14
N LYS A 37 7.26 -3.41 -3.86
CA LYS A 37 8.08 -2.19 -3.80
C LYS A 37 8.09 -1.58 -2.41
N ILE A 38 6.94 -1.55 -1.74
CA ILE A 38 6.83 -1.06 -0.38
C ILE A 38 7.68 -1.93 0.57
N GLU A 39 7.59 -3.24 0.44
CA GLU A 39 8.37 -4.16 1.26
C GLU A 39 9.87 -3.90 1.08
N GLU A 40 10.32 -3.76 -0.15
CA GLU A 40 11.72 -3.52 -0.47
C GLU A 40 12.23 -2.17 0.03
N GLY A 41 11.39 -1.13 -0.05
CA GLY A 41 11.77 0.24 0.30
C GLY A 41 11.40 0.70 1.69
N TYR A 42 10.58 -0.06 2.41
CA TYR A 42 10.02 0.38 3.69
C TYR A 42 11.09 0.68 4.73
N HIS A 43 12.17 -0.08 4.71
CA HIS A 43 13.26 0.07 5.68
C HIS A 43 14.25 1.16 5.29
N ARG A 44 14.07 1.79 4.13
CA ARG A 44 14.89 2.90 3.65
C ARG A 44 14.13 4.20 3.91
N ASN A 45 14.61 4.99 4.85
CA ASN A 45 13.90 6.20 5.27
C ASN A 45 13.69 7.20 4.13
N ASN A 46 14.62 7.26 3.18
CA ASN A 46 14.54 8.19 2.06
C ASN A 46 13.58 7.75 0.95
N SER A 47 13.04 6.53 1.03
CA SER A 47 12.12 5.99 0.03
C SER A 47 10.65 6.16 0.40
N VAL A 48 10.34 6.49 1.65
CA VAL A 48 8.97 6.48 2.17
C VAL A 48 8.09 7.51 1.45
N GLU A 49 8.61 8.71 1.24
CA GLU A 49 7.86 9.76 0.55
C GLU A 49 7.51 9.35 -0.89
N GLY A 50 8.45 8.75 -1.60
CA GLY A 50 8.21 8.24 -2.95
C GLY A 50 7.18 7.13 -2.99
N LEU A 51 7.24 6.20 -2.03
CA LEU A 51 6.27 5.12 -1.91
C LEU A 51 4.87 5.65 -1.60
N LEU A 52 4.79 6.64 -0.73
CA LEU A 52 3.52 7.29 -0.39
C LEU A 52 2.91 7.97 -1.62
N SER A 53 3.72 8.70 -2.39
CA SER A 53 3.26 9.33 -3.65
C SER A 53 2.75 8.30 -4.64
N LYS A 54 3.43 7.19 -4.81
CA LYS A 54 3.01 6.11 -5.72
C LYS A 54 1.69 5.50 -5.28
N THR A 55 1.51 5.29 -3.98
CA THR A 55 0.29 4.74 -3.43
C THR A 55 -0.88 5.69 -3.64
N ASP A 56 -0.69 6.98 -3.37
CA ASP A 56 -1.72 8.00 -3.60
C ASP A 56 -2.08 8.10 -5.09
N ALA A 57 -1.11 8.03 -5.97
CA ALA A 57 -1.35 8.05 -7.42
C ALA A 57 -2.17 6.82 -7.85
N PHE A 58 -1.88 5.67 -7.29
CA PHE A 58 -2.62 4.44 -7.59
C PHE A 58 -4.08 4.56 -7.11
N LEU A 59 -4.30 5.07 -5.90
CA LEU A 59 -5.64 5.31 -5.36
C LEU A 59 -6.43 6.28 -6.25
N SER A 60 -5.79 7.34 -6.71
CA SER A 60 -6.42 8.33 -7.60
C SER A 60 -6.84 7.68 -8.92
N ARG A 61 -5.98 6.85 -9.50
CA ARG A 61 -6.31 6.15 -10.74
C ARG A 61 -7.48 5.19 -10.56
N MET A 62 -7.52 4.48 -9.45
CA MET A 62 -8.64 3.57 -9.15
C MET A 62 -9.95 4.33 -9.03
N ALA A 63 -9.92 5.51 -8.43
CA ALA A 63 -11.12 6.33 -8.24
C ALA A 63 -11.72 6.82 -9.55
N THR A 64 -10.92 6.91 -10.62
CA THR A 64 -11.39 7.40 -11.92
C THR A 64 -11.81 6.30 -12.88
N ARG A 65 -11.68 5.03 -12.49
CA ARG A 65 -12.08 3.91 -13.35
C ARG A 65 -13.58 3.80 -13.45
N PRO A 66 -14.10 3.20 -14.55
CA PRO A 66 -15.54 2.98 -14.68
C PRO A 66 -16.08 2.15 -13.53
N LEU A 67 -17.38 2.34 -13.25
CA LEU A 67 -18.04 1.61 -12.17
C LEU A 67 -18.01 0.10 -12.44
N PRO A 68 -17.93 -0.73 -11.40
CA PRO A 68 -18.01 -2.18 -11.56
C PRO A 68 -19.35 -2.58 -12.13
N GLN A 69 -19.36 -3.57 -13.02
CA GLN A 69 -20.57 -4.05 -13.67
C GLN A 69 -21.18 -5.25 -12.97
N THR A 70 -20.42 -5.94 -12.13
CA THR A 70 -20.90 -7.09 -11.37
C THR A 70 -20.60 -6.91 -9.90
N ARG A 71 -21.35 -7.66 -9.07
CA ARG A 71 -21.16 -7.67 -7.64
C ARG A 71 -19.74 -8.18 -7.27
N GLU A 72 -19.32 -9.23 -7.95
CA GLU A 72 -17.99 -9.82 -7.72
C GLU A 72 -16.87 -8.84 -8.04
N GLU A 73 -17.02 -8.09 -9.11
CA GLU A 73 -16.07 -7.03 -9.47
C GLU A 73 -16.06 -5.92 -8.42
N PHE A 74 -17.25 -5.53 -7.96
CA PHE A 74 -17.38 -4.52 -6.91
C PHE A 74 -16.68 -4.97 -5.63
N GLU A 75 -16.91 -6.20 -5.21
CA GLU A 75 -16.33 -6.73 -3.98
C GLU A 75 -14.80 -6.81 -4.09
N ALA A 76 -14.29 -7.26 -5.24
CA ALA A 76 -12.84 -7.33 -5.47
C ALA A 76 -12.20 -5.95 -5.42
N ARG A 77 -12.82 -4.96 -6.05
CA ARG A 77 -12.35 -3.56 -5.99
C ARG A 77 -12.35 -3.02 -4.57
N ALA A 78 -13.40 -3.32 -3.83
CA ALA A 78 -13.51 -2.85 -2.44
C ALA A 78 -12.37 -3.41 -1.59
N VAL A 79 -12.01 -4.67 -1.78
CA VAL A 79 -10.88 -5.29 -1.09
C VAL A 79 -9.58 -4.59 -1.45
N LEU A 80 -9.32 -4.39 -2.74
CA LEU A 80 -8.09 -3.72 -3.20
C LEU A 80 -8.00 -2.29 -2.67
N PHE A 81 -9.11 -1.57 -2.71
CA PHE A 81 -9.15 -0.18 -2.23
C PHE A 81 -8.85 -0.11 -0.73
N TYR A 82 -9.44 -1.01 0.04
CA TYR A 82 -9.22 -1.09 1.49
C TYR A 82 -7.75 -1.38 1.79
N ILE A 83 -7.17 -2.35 1.09
CA ILE A 83 -5.76 -2.70 1.24
C ILE A 83 -4.86 -1.50 0.95
N LEU A 84 -5.13 -0.80 -0.15
CA LEU A 84 -4.34 0.37 -0.54
C LEU A 84 -4.42 1.48 0.51
N LYS A 85 -5.60 1.69 1.09
CA LYS A 85 -5.76 2.68 2.14
C LYS A 85 -4.99 2.32 3.40
N GLN A 86 -4.96 1.05 3.76
CA GLN A 86 -4.17 0.59 4.90
C GLN A 86 -2.67 0.77 4.64
N LEU A 87 -2.21 0.44 3.44
CA LEU A 87 -0.82 0.66 3.06
C LEU A 87 -0.44 2.13 3.12
N ARG A 88 -1.34 2.99 2.62
CA ARG A 88 -1.13 4.44 2.66
C ARG A 88 -0.99 4.93 4.09
N ASN A 89 -1.87 4.48 4.98
CA ASN A 89 -1.81 4.88 6.39
C ASN A 89 -0.52 4.42 7.05
N MET A 90 -0.08 3.21 6.75
CA MET A 90 1.19 2.69 7.27
C MET A 90 2.37 3.54 6.81
N LEU A 91 2.39 3.89 5.51
CA LEU A 91 3.45 4.73 4.95
C LEU A 91 3.42 6.14 5.52
N GLN A 92 2.22 6.69 5.75
CA GLN A 92 2.07 8.01 6.34
C GLN A 92 2.63 8.05 7.76
N LEU A 93 2.36 7.04 8.55
CA LEU A 93 2.90 6.94 9.91
C LEU A 93 4.43 6.84 9.88
N LYS A 94 4.96 6.06 8.96
CA LYS A 94 6.41 5.94 8.80
C LYS A 94 7.03 7.27 8.37
N TYR A 95 6.38 7.96 7.44
CA TYR A 95 6.83 9.27 6.97
C TYR A 95 6.90 10.28 8.11
N GLU A 96 5.84 10.34 8.92
CA GLU A 96 5.80 11.25 10.08
C GLU A 96 6.88 10.91 11.11
N PHE A 97 7.08 9.63 11.36
CA PHE A 97 8.12 9.19 12.28
C PHE A 97 9.51 9.63 11.82
N VAL A 98 9.82 9.43 10.55
CA VAL A 98 11.12 9.82 9.98
C VAL A 98 11.29 11.33 10.03
N LYS A 99 10.25 12.08 9.65
CA LYS A 99 10.27 13.54 9.66
C LYS A 99 10.51 14.09 11.04
N ASN A 100 9.79 13.59 12.04
CA ASN A 100 9.94 14.04 13.43
C ASN A 100 11.33 13.74 13.97
N ARG A 101 11.88 12.57 13.61
CA ARG A 101 13.22 12.20 14.03
C ARG A 101 14.27 13.10 13.42
N GLN A 102 14.12 13.50 12.16
CA GLN A 102 15.03 14.42 11.50
C GLN A 102 14.98 15.80 12.15
N GLU A 103 13.79 16.30 12.45
CA GLU A 103 13.60 17.58 13.13
C GLU A 103 14.27 17.58 14.51
N THR A 104 14.15 16.49 15.25
CA THR A 104 14.78 16.34 16.57
C THR A 104 16.31 16.36 16.46
N VAL A 105 16.86 15.72 15.43
CA VAL A 105 18.31 15.68 15.23
C VAL A 105 18.86 17.04 14.81
N GLU A 106 18.11 17.78 14.00
CA GLU A 106 18.53 19.10 13.53
C GLU A 106 18.49 20.16 14.62
N ASN A 107 17.66 19.99 15.60
CA ASN A 107 17.54 20.92 16.73
C ASN A 107 18.54 20.60 17.83
#